data_0268abc5a431e6c53838de362f0552a5
#
_entry.id   0268abc5a431e6c53838de362f0552a5
#
_cell.length_a   1.000
_cell.length_b   1.000
_cell.length_c   1.000
_cell.angle_alpha   90.00
_cell.angle_beta   90.00
_cell.angle_gamma   90.00
#
_symmetry.space_group_name_H-M   'P 1'
#
loop_
_entity.id
_entity.type
_entity.pdbx_description
1 polymer ?
#
loop_
_entity_poly.entity_id
_entity_poly.type
_entity_poly.pdbx_seq_one_letter_code
_entity_poly.pdbx_strand_id
1 'polypeptide(L)'
;MGWGVIECAGTRLSHIAHGVLRSDAKTELAARLLALHEAIAAIIAELRPSALAIEQAFVAKDPSAALKLGQARAVVLLAAARQGLIIAEYAPNHVKKSVVGVGHAEKAQVQAMVRHLLPTARVEAADAADALACAIAHAHFAGTRAKLVAALA
;
A
#
# COMPACT_ATOMS: atom_id res chain seq x y z
N MET A 1 -6.40 -6.39 6.45
CA MET A 1 -5.77 -5.61 5.37
C MET A 1 -4.99 -4.45 5.98
N GLY A 2 -3.71 -4.37 5.71
CA GLY A 2 -2.90 -3.23 6.13
C GLY A 2 -3.09 -2.02 5.22
N TRP A 3 -2.91 -0.84 5.77
CA TRP A 3 -2.82 0.43 5.05
C TRP A 3 -1.76 1.33 5.69
N GLY A 4 -1.22 2.25 4.90
CA GLY A 4 -0.26 3.24 5.37
C GLY A 4 -0.19 4.44 4.45
N VAL A 5 -0.02 5.62 5.03
CA VAL A 5 0.09 6.90 4.33
C VAL A 5 1.41 7.55 4.71
N ILE A 6 2.14 7.99 3.71
CA ILE A 6 3.38 8.74 3.85
C ILE A 6 3.31 10.02 3.03
N GLU A 7 4.07 11.01 3.44
CA GLU A 7 4.37 12.19 2.64
C GLU A 7 5.76 12.05 2.03
N CYS A 8 5.89 12.50 0.78
CA CYS A 8 7.16 12.54 0.06
C CYS A 8 7.46 13.97 -0.40
N ALA A 9 8.51 14.57 0.16
CA ALA A 9 9.01 15.89 -0.24
C ALA A 9 10.44 15.74 -0.80
N GLY A 10 10.56 15.68 -2.12
CA GLY A 10 11.81 15.35 -2.79
C GLY A 10 12.26 13.91 -2.48
N THR A 11 13.35 13.75 -1.73
CA THR A 11 13.85 12.45 -1.26
C THR A 11 13.45 12.13 0.18
N ARG A 12 12.86 13.09 0.89
CA ARG A 12 12.46 12.91 2.28
C ARG A 12 11.10 12.23 2.36
N LEU A 13 11.05 11.13 3.12
CA LEU A 13 9.83 10.40 3.45
C LEU A 13 9.41 10.73 4.89
N SER A 14 8.14 10.99 5.10
CA SER A 14 7.56 11.24 6.42
C SER A 14 6.35 10.33 6.62
N HIS A 15 6.29 9.64 7.76
CA HIS A 15 5.14 8.85 8.15
C HIS A 15 3.99 9.79 8.56
N ILE A 16 2.80 9.55 8.02
CA ILE A 16 1.57 10.25 8.38
C ILE A 16 0.69 9.37 9.27
N ALA A 17 0.27 8.21 8.75
CA ALA A 17 -0.59 7.29 9.47
C ALA A 17 -0.47 5.88 8.91
N HIS A 18 -0.86 4.88 9.70
CA HIS A 18 -0.97 3.49 9.25
C HIS A 18 -1.94 2.72 10.14
N GLY A 19 -2.39 1.58 9.67
CA GLY A 19 -3.24 0.71 10.46
C GLY A 19 -3.60 -0.59 9.76
N VAL A 20 -4.50 -1.33 10.39
CA VAL A 20 -5.05 -2.59 9.88
C VAL A 20 -6.55 -2.56 9.94
N LEU A 21 -7.20 -2.74 8.82
CA LEU A 21 -8.64 -2.96 8.73
C LEU A 21 -8.92 -4.45 8.87
N ARG A 22 -9.83 -4.78 9.77
CA ARG A 22 -10.28 -6.14 10.04
C ARG A 22 -11.77 -6.25 9.74
N SER A 23 -12.20 -7.40 9.24
CA SER A 23 -13.61 -7.73 9.07
C SER A 23 -13.92 -9.01 9.84
N ASP A 24 -15.12 -9.10 10.40
CA ASP A 24 -15.57 -10.33 11.06
C ASP A 24 -15.85 -11.41 9.99
N ALA A 25 -15.18 -12.55 10.11
CA ALA A 25 -15.34 -13.67 9.19
C ALA A 25 -16.75 -14.32 9.23
N LYS A 26 -17.52 -14.07 10.30
CA LYS A 26 -18.89 -14.56 10.47
C LYS A 26 -19.93 -13.72 9.73
N THR A 27 -19.55 -12.48 9.35
CA THR A 27 -20.42 -11.58 8.60
C THR A 27 -20.47 -11.96 7.12
N GLU A 28 -21.61 -11.75 6.48
CA GLU A 28 -21.81 -11.95 5.05
C GLU A 28 -20.79 -11.19 4.20
N LEU A 29 -20.35 -11.80 3.11
CA LEU A 29 -19.28 -11.25 2.27
C LEU A 29 -19.59 -9.81 1.79
N ALA A 30 -20.81 -9.56 1.32
CA ALA A 30 -21.21 -8.25 0.83
C ALA A 30 -21.09 -7.17 1.92
N ALA A 31 -21.54 -7.45 3.14
CA ALA A 31 -21.44 -6.53 4.27
C ALA A 31 -19.98 -6.27 4.67
N ARG A 32 -19.12 -7.30 4.60
CA ARG A 32 -17.68 -7.16 4.84
C ARG A 32 -16.99 -6.29 3.81
N LEU A 33 -17.35 -6.44 2.53
CA LEU A 33 -16.80 -5.61 1.45
C LEU A 33 -17.30 -4.17 1.56
N LEU A 34 -18.55 -3.95 1.94
CA LEU A 34 -19.10 -2.63 2.18
C LEU A 34 -18.36 -1.93 3.34
N ALA A 35 -18.22 -2.59 4.48
CA ALA A 35 -17.49 -2.03 5.63
C ALA A 35 -16.02 -1.70 5.28
N LEU A 36 -15.36 -2.53 4.47
CA LEU A 36 -14.01 -2.27 3.98
C LEU A 36 -13.99 -1.03 3.06
N HIS A 37 -14.97 -0.90 2.16
CA HIS A 37 -15.09 0.26 1.28
C HIS A 37 -15.26 1.56 2.07
N GLU A 38 -16.19 1.58 3.03
CA GLU A 38 -16.48 2.73 3.88
C GLU A 38 -15.25 3.15 4.69
N ALA A 39 -14.54 2.18 5.28
CA ALA A 39 -13.32 2.46 6.05
C ALA A 39 -12.20 3.05 5.18
N ILE A 40 -11.96 2.51 3.98
CA ILE A 40 -10.96 3.06 3.04
C ILE A 40 -11.40 4.43 2.54
N ALA A 41 -12.66 4.62 2.19
CA ALA A 41 -13.18 5.91 1.75
C ALA A 41 -13.03 7.00 2.82
N ALA A 42 -13.27 6.65 4.09
CA ALA A 42 -13.06 7.56 5.22
C ALA A 42 -11.59 7.94 5.39
N ILE A 43 -10.67 6.97 5.33
CA ILE A 43 -9.21 7.23 5.39
C ILE A 43 -8.77 8.17 4.26
N ILE A 44 -9.23 7.93 3.02
CA ILE A 44 -8.90 8.78 1.88
C ILE A 44 -9.46 10.19 2.08
N ALA A 45 -10.70 10.33 2.54
CA ALA A 45 -11.34 11.63 2.77
C ALA A 45 -10.65 12.43 3.88
N GLU A 46 -10.20 11.77 4.95
CA GLU A 46 -9.51 12.38 6.07
C GLU A 46 -8.08 12.81 5.70
N LEU A 47 -7.29 11.87 5.15
CA LEU A 47 -5.85 12.08 4.91
C LEU A 47 -5.53 12.69 3.54
N ARG A 48 -6.50 12.70 2.63
CA ARG A 48 -6.42 13.30 1.28
C ARG A 48 -5.13 12.99 0.53
N PRO A 49 -4.76 11.71 0.36
CA PRO A 49 -3.58 11.36 -0.41
C PRO A 49 -3.76 11.73 -1.89
N SER A 50 -2.69 12.03 -2.59
CA SER A 50 -2.71 12.30 -4.04
C SER A 50 -2.70 11.03 -4.88
N ALA A 51 -2.25 9.91 -4.32
CA ALA A 51 -2.14 8.63 -5.02
C ALA A 51 -2.42 7.45 -4.09
N LEU A 52 -2.86 6.35 -4.69
CA LEU A 52 -2.93 5.03 -4.08
C LEU A 52 -1.87 4.12 -4.70
N ALA A 53 -1.04 3.53 -3.86
CA ALA A 53 -0.16 2.41 -4.23
C ALA A 53 -0.73 1.10 -3.69
N ILE A 54 -0.85 0.10 -4.53
CA ILE A 54 -1.36 -1.21 -4.13
C ILE A 54 -0.50 -2.33 -4.70
N GLU A 55 -0.22 -3.34 -3.90
CA GLU A 55 0.49 -4.51 -4.34
C GLU A 55 -0.39 -5.38 -5.25
N GLN A 56 0.19 -5.89 -6.34
CA GLN A 56 -0.50 -6.86 -7.20
C GLN A 56 -0.70 -8.16 -6.44
N ALA A 57 -1.95 -8.68 -6.47
CA ALA A 57 -2.24 -9.98 -5.91
C ALA A 57 -1.79 -11.08 -6.88
N PHE A 58 -0.90 -11.95 -6.43
CA PHE A 58 -0.59 -13.19 -7.15
C PHE A 58 -1.45 -14.32 -6.60
N VAL A 59 -1.96 -15.16 -7.50
CA VAL A 59 -2.75 -16.34 -7.15
C VAL A 59 -1.87 -17.31 -6.37
N ALA A 60 -2.14 -17.43 -5.08
CA ALA A 60 -1.52 -18.42 -4.23
C ALA A 60 -2.13 -19.82 -4.49
N LYS A 61 -1.65 -20.81 -3.75
CA LYS A 61 -2.06 -22.22 -3.89
C LYS A 61 -3.55 -22.47 -3.61
N ASP A 62 -4.26 -21.53 -2.98
CA ASP A 62 -5.71 -21.63 -2.68
C ASP A 62 -6.53 -20.66 -3.53
N PRO A 63 -7.31 -21.17 -4.52
CA PRO A 63 -8.17 -20.35 -5.37
C PRO A 63 -9.24 -19.55 -4.60
N SER A 64 -9.77 -20.12 -3.51
CA SER A 64 -10.79 -19.45 -2.69
C SER A 64 -10.23 -18.24 -1.96
N ALA A 65 -9.03 -18.38 -1.40
CA ALA A 65 -8.32 -17.25 -0.77
C ALA A 65 -7.95 -16.19 -1.81
N ALA A 66 -7.50 -16.59 -3.00
CA ALA A 66 -7.19 -15.67 -4.09
C ALA A 66 -8.41 -14.87 -4.54
N LEU A 67 -9.58 -15.51 -4.65
CA LEU A 67 -10.83 -14.83 -5.01
C LEU A 67 -11.22 -13.80 -3.96
N LYS A 68 -11.20 -14.14 -2.67
CA LYS A 68 -11.51 -13.23 -1.57
C LYS A 68 -10.55 -12.03 -1.52
N LEU A 69 -9.26 -12.29 -1.76
CA LEU A 69 -8.24 -11.23 -1.83
C LEU A 69 -8.50 -10.29 -3.02
N GLY A 70 -8.83 -10.85 -4.19
CA GLY A 70 -9.19 -10.08 -5.38
C GLY A 70 -10.41 -9.19 -5.16
N GLN A 71 -11.46 -9.71 -4.50
CA GLN A 71 -12.66 -8.94 -4.14
C GLN A 71 -12.33 -7.78 -3.19
N ALA A 72 -11.58 -8.04 -2.12
CA ALA A 72 -11.16 -7.00 -1.19
C ALA A 72 -10.28 -5.93 -1.87
N ARG A 73 -9.39 -6.37 -2.78
CA ARG A 73 -8.54 -5.47 -3.57
C ARG A 73 -9.36 -4.59 -4.52
N ALA A 74 -10.37 -5.15 -5.20
CA ALA A 74 -11.26 -4.40 -6.09
C ALA A 74 -12.01 -3.29 -5.33
N VAL A 75 -12.41 -3.52 -4.10
CA VAL A 75 -13.04 -2.51 -3.23
C VAL A 75 -12.11 -1.32 -2.97
N VAL A 76 -10.83 -1.57 -2.70
CA VAL A 76 -9.82 -0.50 -2.50
C VAL A 76 -9.62 0.32 -3.76
N LEU A 77 -9.48 -0.35 -4.92
CA LEU A 77 -9.35 0.32 -6.22
C LEU A 77 -10.57 1.20 -6.54
N LEU A 78 -11.77 0.67 -6.27
CA LEU A 78 -13.02 1.41 -6.49
C LEU A 78 -13.12 2.65 -5.58
N ALA A 79 -12.77 2.51 -4.30
CA ALA A 79 -12.79 3.63 -3.36
C ALA A 79 -11.82 4.75 -3.79
N ALA A 80 -10.62 4.39 -4.24
CA ALA A 80 -9.63 5.33 -4.75
C ALA A 80 -10.05 6.00 -6.06
N ALA A 81 -10.57 5.22 -7.01
CA ALA A 81 -11.03 5.73 -8.31
C ALA A 81 -12.21 6.71 -8.15
N ARG A 82 -13.16 6.43 -7.25
CA ARG A 82 -14.28 7.33 -6.94
C ARG A 82 -13.83 8.68 -6.40
N GLN A 83 -12.67 8.74 -5.76
CA GLN A 83 -12.08 9.98 -5.22
C GLN A 83 -11.04 10.60 -6.15
N GLY A 84 -10.87 10.06 -7.37
CA GLY A 84 -9.98 10.61 -8.39
C GLY A 84 -8.49 10.45 -8.10
N LEU A 85 -8.10 9.49 -7.25
CA LEU A 85 -6.70 9.26 -6.94
C LEU A 85 -5.95 8.67 -8.15
N ILE A 86 -4.68 9.02 -8.28
CA ILE A 86 -3.76 8.30 -9.16
C ILE A 86 -3.52 6.91 -8.56
N ILE A 87 -3.77 5.85 -9.33
CA ILE A 87 -3.60 4.47 -8.86
C ILE A 87 -2.36 3.86 -9.50
N ALA A 88 -1.48 3.33 -8.66
CA ALA A 88 -0.28 2.62 -9.08
C ALA A 88 -0.24 1.20 -8.48
N GLU A 89 0.07 0.21 -9.30
CA GLU A 89 0.12 -1.20 -8.93
C GLU A 89 1.53 -1.74 -9.05
N TYR A 90 2.00 -2.45 -8.03
CA TYR A 90 3.37 -2.93 -7.95
C TYR A 90 3.43 -4.44 -7.69
N ALA A 91 4.27 -5.14 -8.45
CA ALA A 91 4.59 -6.53 -8.16
C ALA A 91 5.38 -6.63 -6.84
N PRO A 92 5.18 -7.70 -6.03
CA PRO A 92 5.87 -7.87 -4.74
C PRO A 92 7.40 -7.75 -4.83
N ASN A 93 8.02 -8.32 -5.86
CA ASN A 93 9.46 -8.24 -6.07
C ASN A 93 9.92 -6.81 -6.40
N HIS A 94 9.09 -6.00 -7.05
CA HIS A 94 9.37 -4.59 -7.29
C HIS A 94 9.34 -3.77 -6.00
N VAL A 95 8.35 -4.02 -5.13
CA VAL A 95 8.29 -3.40 -3.81
C VAL A 95 9.55 -3.73 -3.01
N LYS A 96 9.91 -5.01 -2.89
CA LYS A 96 11.11 -5.46 -2.19
C LYS A 96 12.37 -4.81 -2.73
N LYS A 97 12.57 -4.83 -4.05
CA LYS A 97 13.74 -4.24 -4.71
C LYS A 97 13.82 -2.73 -4.48
N SER A 98 12.71 -2.02 -4.50
CA SER A 98 12.68 -0.57 -4.25
C SER A 98 13.01 -0.21 -2.80
N VAL A 99 12.60 -1.04 -1.84
CA VAL A 99 12.77 -0.76 -0.40
C VAL A 99 14.13 -1.24 0.12
N VAL A 100 14.59 -2.44 -0.28
CA VAL A 100 15.79 -3.10 0.26
C VAL A 100 16.95 -3.13 -0.75
N GLY A 101 16.67 -2.87 -2.03
CA GLY A 101 17.67 -2.98 -3.11
C GLY A 101 17.70 -4.35 -3.81
N VAL A 102 17.11 -5.40 -3.21
CA VAL A 102 17.06 -6.76 -3.77
C VAL A 102 15.64 -7.32 -3.79
N GLY A 103 15.24 -7.93 -4.91
CA GLY A 103 13.86 -8.43 -5.11
C GLY A 103 13.51 -9.68 -4.31
N HIS A 104 14.52 -10.41 -3.82
CA HIS A 104 14.35 -11.63 -3.03
C HIS A 104 14.52 -11.40 -1.52
N ALA A 105 14.45 -10.13 -1.06
CA ALA A 105 14.53 -9.81 0.35
C ALA A 105 13.47 -10.57 1.17
N GLU A 106 13.88 -11.02 2.34
CA GLU A 106 12.97 -11.62 3.31
C GLU A 106 12.05 -10.57 3.94
N LYS A 107 10.90 -11.01 4.46
CA LYS A 107 9.91 -10.12 5.09
C LYS A 107 10.51 -9.30 6.24
N ALA A 108 11.35 -9.91 7.06
CA ALA A 108 12.03 -9.23 8.17
C ALA A 108 12.95 -8.09 7.69
N GLN A 109 13.64 -8.26 6.58
CA GLN A 109 14.50 -7.23 5.98
C GLN A 109 13.69 -6.04 5.47
N VAL A 110 12.56 -6.31 4.80
CA VAL A 110 11.64 -5.25 4.35
C VAL A 110 11.10 -4.45 5.53
N GLN A 111 10.65 -5.13 6.59
CA GLN A 111 10.14 -4.48 7.80
C GLN A 111 11.21 -3.66 8.53
N ALA A 112 12.45 -4.15 8.60
CA ALA A 112 13.57 -3.42 9.17
C ALA A 112 13.84 -2.13 8.38
N MET A 113 13.83 -2.21 7.04
CA MET A 113 14.04 -1.05 6.18
C MET A 113 12.88 -0.04 6.29
N VAL A 114 11.63 -0.49 6.38
CA VAL A 114 10.49 0.41 6.62
C VAL A 114 10.68 1.20 7.92
N ARG A 115 11.08 0.53 9.02
CA ARG A 115 11.39 1.23 10.29
C ARG A 115 12.57 2.21 10.16
N HIS A 116 13.56 1.88 9.37
CA HIS A 116 14.71 2.76 9.12
C HIS A 116 14.30 4.01 8.31
N LEU A 117 13.53 3.83 7.25
CA LEU A 117 13.07 4.91 6.36
C LEU A 117 11.98 5.79 6.98
N LEU A 118 11.18 5.22 7.90
CA LEU A 118 10.10 5.90 8.61
C LEU A 118 10.27 5.76 10.13
N PRO A 119 11.27 6.39 10.74
CA PRO A 119 11.64 6.18 12.13
C PRO A 119 10.56 6.59 13.15
N THR A 120 9.63 7.46 12.74
CA THR A 120 8.48 7.86 13.57
C THR A 120 7.32 6.87 13.53
N ALA A 121 7.31 5.95 12.57
CA ALA A 121 6.28 4.92 12.42
C ALA A 121 6.53 3.78 13.41
N ARG A 122 5.75 3.69 14.47
CA ARG A 122 5.77 2.54 15.40
C ARG A 122 4.94 1.39 14.84
N VAL A 123 5.50 0.69 13.85
CA VAL A 123 4.76 -0.36 13.10
C VAL A 123 4.91 -1.70 13.82
N GLU A 124 3.83 -2.19 14.42
CA GLU A 124 3.76 -3.49 15.08
C GLU A 124 3.15 -4.56 14.15
N ALA A 125 2.11 -4.20 13.40
CA ALA A 125 1.40 -5.12 12.52
C ALA A 125 2.15 -5.34 11.19
N ALA A 126 2.37 -6.60 10.84
CA ALA A 126 3.04 -6.97 9.60
C ALA A 126 2.33 -6.45 8.34
N ASP A 127 0.99 -6.49 8.32
CA ASP A 127 0.20 -5.99 7.19
C ASP A 127 0.38 -4.48 6.99
N ALA A 128 0.49 -3.71 8.07
CA ALA A 128 0.75 -2.27 7.99
C ALA A 128 2.17 -1.98 7.48
N ALA A 129 3.15 -2.79 7.88
CA ALA A 129 4.51 -2.68 7.37
C ALA A 129 4.59 -2.96 5.86
N ASP A 130 3.86 -3.96 5.37
CA ASP A 130 3.77 -4.31 3.96
C ASP A 130 3.12 -3.16 3.15
N ALA A 131 2.06 -2.54 3.70
CA ALA A 131 1.42 -1.37 3.08
C ALA A 131 2.35 -0.14 3.03
N LEU A 132 3.08 0.15 4.10
CA LEU A 132 4.07 1.22 4.12
C LEU A 132 5.23 0.95 3.16
N ALA A 133 5.67 -0.30 3.00
CA ALA A 133 6.67 -0.68 2.01
C ALA A 133 6.19 -0.38 0.58
N CYS A 134 4.92 -0.66 0.28
CA CYS A 134 4.30 -0.32 -1.01
C CYS A 134 4.26 1.20 -1.24
N ALA A 135 3.91 1.99 -0.22
CA ALA A 135 3.92 3.45 -0.29
C ALA A 135 5.33 4.02 -0.52
N ILE A 136 6.35 3.49 0.17
CA ILE A 136 7.76 3.86 -0.03
C ILE A 136 8.20 3.54 -1.46
N ALA A 137 7.87 2.35 -1.96
CA ALA A 137 8.19 1.97 -3.34
C ALA A 137 7.58 2.95 -4.34
N HIS A 138 6.33 3.35 -4.15
CA HIS A 138 5.68 4.35 -5.00
C HIS A 138 6.41 5.70 -4.98
N ALA A 139 6.79 6.19 -3.81
CA ALA A 139 7.52 7.44 -3.66
C ALA A 139 8.87 7.42 -4.39
N HIS A 140 9.61 6.31 -4.31
CA HIS A 140 10.88 6.12 -5.03
C HIS A 140 10.69 6.12 -6.54
N PHE A 141 9.68 5.43 -7.06
CA PHE A 141 9.39 5.39 -8.50
C PHE A 141 8.90 6.73 -9.03
N ALA A 142 8.01 7.41 -8.31
CA ALA A 142 7.52 8.73 -8.68
C ALA A 142 8.66 9.76 -8.71
N GLY A 143 9.55 9.75 -7.73
CA GLY A 143 10.75 10.60 -7.68
C GLY A 143 11.72 10.35 -8.83
N THR A 144 11.93 9.08 -9.20
CA THR A 144 12.78 8.71 -10.34
C THR A 144 12.18 9.17 -11.66
N ARG A 145 10.86 8.99 -11.84
CA ARG A 145 10.14 9.44 -13.05
C ARG A 145 10.19 10.96 -13.21
N ALA A 146 9.98 11.70 -12.12
CA ALA A 146 10.07 13.17 -12.15
C ALA A 146 11.47 13.66 -12.55
N LYS A 147 12.53 13.05 -12.01
CA LYS A 147 13.91 13.36 -12.39
C LYS A 147 14.21 13.06 -13.86
N LEU A 148 13.71 11.93 -14.37
CA LEU A 148 13.90 11.56 -15.78
C LEU A 148 13.21 12.54 -16.73
N VAL A 149 11.98 12.93 -16.41
CA VAL A 149 11.24 13.95 -17.21
C VAL A 149 11.97 15.29 -17.19
N ALA A 150 12.47 15.74 -16.03
CA ALA A 150 13.22 16.98 -15.92
C ALA A 150 14.56 16.97 -16.65
N ALA A 151 15.20 15.78 -16.82
CA ALA A 151 16.45 15.65 -17.56
C ALA A 151 16.27 15.61 -19.10
N LEU A 152 15.04 15.39 -19.58
CA LEU A 152 14.70 15.30 -20.99
C LEU A 152 14.04 16.60 -21.53
N ALA A 153 13.77 17.57 -20.66
CA ALA A 153 13.20 18.87 -20.98
C ALA A 153 14.29 19.92 -21.16
#